data_c722a836845221cadfa7b0fafbf34dd5
#
_entry.id   c722a836845221cadfa7b0fafbf34dd5
#
_cell.length_a   1.000
_cell.length_b   1.000
_cell.length_c   1.000
_cell.angle_alpha   90.00
_cell.angle_beta   90.00
_cell.angle_gamma   90.00
#
_symmetry.space_group_name_H-M   'P 1'
#
loop_
_entity.id
_entity.type
_entity.pdbx_description
1 polymer ?
#
loop_
_entity_poly.entity_id
_entity_poly.type
_entity_poly.pdbx_seq_one_letter_code
_entity_poly.pdbx_strand_id
1 'polypeptide(L)'
;MKLRISKYLFLLMMAVFALSSCSEDDNTVDEYANWQERNEKAFADTLAYARQQIANGSDEWKVILNWSLQNQTPNKDANGNTVSLTYKDVDYIVVHVLDKGKGSGCPMYTDSVKVSDRGRMLGTDTYPAGYVFDKTFDGTYDKTTAQVATYAVNGLVDGFTTALLNMHIGDRWMVYMPYQLAYGTTQSSSSTIPAYSMLRFEIVLDSYYRIGQVVPGSRAVEAGKKQGTWITE
;
A
#
# COMPACT_ATOMS: atom_id res chain seq x y z
N MET A 1 -68.91 37.73 -5.68
CA MET A 1 -68.53 36.36 -6.03
C MET A 1 -67.17 36.25 -6.78
N LYS A 2 -66.78 37.30 -7.53
CA LYS A 2 -65.52 37.28 -8.32
C LYS A 2 -64.17 37.31 -7.48
N LEU A 3 -64.23 37.88 -6.27
CA LEU A 3 -62.98 38.04 -5.43
C LEU A 3 -62.55 36.77 -4.71
N ARG A 4 -63.43 35.80 -4.50
CA ARG A 4 -63.13 34.55 -3.85
C ARG A 4 -62.45 33.51 -4.80
N ILE A 5 -62.86 33.55 -6.07
CA ILE A 5 -62.29 32.65 -7.11
C ILE A 5 -60.82 32.99 -7.39
N SER A 6 -60.47 34.29 -7.37
CA SER A 6 -59.05 34.73 -7.55
C SER A 6 -58.12 34.26 -6.46
N LYS A 7 -58.57 34.18 -5.20
CA LYS A 7 -57.73 33.68 -4.08
C LYS A 7 -57.45 32.18 -4.20
N TYR A 8 -58.41 31.39 -4.62
CA TYR A 8 -58.22 29.95 -4.82
C TYR A 8 -57.38 29.63 -6.06
N LEU A 9 -57.51 30.47 -7.12
CA LEU A 9 -56.66 30.35 -8.30
C LEU A 9 -55.20 30.67 -8.00
N PHE A 10 -54.94 31.66 -7.13
CA PHE A 10 -53.59 32.01 -6.67
C PHE A 10 -52.98 30.95 -5.76
N LEU A 11 -53.80 30.33 -4.88
CA LEU A 11 -53.40 29.21 -4.03
C LEU A 11 -53.15 27.95 -4.82
N LEU A 12 -53.91 27.67 -5.87
CA LEU A 12 -53.69 26.54 -6.78
C LEU A 12 -52.42 26.75 -7.62
N MET A 13 -52.14 27.99 -8.05
CA MET A 13 -50.90 28.31 -8.79
C MET A 13 -49.65 28.21 -7.90
N MET A 14 -49.72 28.56 -6.60
CA MET A 14 -48.65 28.35 -5.65
C MET A 14 -48.40 26.87 -5.35
N ALA A 15 -49.44 26.03 -5.37
CA ALA A 15 -49.29 24.59 -5.12
C ALA A 15 -48.62 23.85 -6.30
N VAL A 16 -48.73 24.38 -7.53
CA VAL A 16 -48.10 23.80 -8.72
C VAL A 16 -46.59 24.10 -8.78
N PHE A 17 -46.16 25.25 -8.20
CA PHE A 17 -44.71 25.57 -8.10
C PHE A 17 -43.96 24.84 -6.98
N ALA A 18 -44.67 24.20 -6.03
CA ALA A 18 -44.04 23.44 -4.96
C ALA A 18 -43.74 21.99 -5.33
N LEU A 19 -44.09 21.52 -6.54
CA LEU A 19 -43.85 20.14 -7.01
C LEU A 19 -42.77 20.03 -8.09
N SER A 20 -42.18 21.15 -8.53
CA SER A 20 -40.91 21.10 -9.26
C SER A 20 -39.72 21.08 -8.23
N SER A 21 -39.75 20.13 -7.31
CA SER A 21 -38.52 19.61 -6.76
C SER A 21 -37.78 19.02 -7.95
N CYS A 22 -36.84 19.75 -8.53
CA CYS A 22 -35.79 19.15 -9.32
C CYS A 22 -35.26 18.00 -8.50
N SER A 23 -35.51 16.78 -8.92
CA SER A 23 -34.52 15.74 -8.71
C SER A 23 -33.28 16.26 -9.44
N GLU A 24 -32.36 16.89 -8.74
CA GLU A 24 -31.01 16.88 -9.18
C GLU A 24 -30.72 15.39 -9.37
N ASP A 25 -30.66 14.95 -10.61
CA ASP A 25 -29.98 13.74 -10.99
C ASP A 25 -28.55 13.98 -10.50
N ASP A 26 -28.27 13.51 -9.27
CA ASP A 26 -26.96 13.46 -8.71
C ASP A 26 -26.18 12.42 -9.53
N ASN A 27 -25.75 12.86 -10.71
CA ASN A 27 -24.85 12.11 -11.59
C ASN A 27 -23.44 12.07 -10.96
N THR A 28 -23.38 12.00 -9.62
CA THR A 28 -22.17 11.72 -8.92
C THR A 28 -21.84 10.25 -9.18
N VAL A 29 -20.90 10.04 -10.09
CA VAL A 29 -20.32 8.72 -10.31
C VAL A 29 -19.75 8.27 -8.98
N ASP A 30 -20.26 7.17 -8.41
CA ASP A 30 -19.66 6.57 -7.23
C ASP A 30 -18.30 5.99 -7.63
N GLU A 31 -17.25 6.76 -7.41
CA GLU A 31 -15.86 6.42 -7.69
C GLU A 31 -15.45 5.05 -7.09
N TYR A 32 -16.09 4.67 -5.99
CA TYR A 32 -15.77 3.47 -5.24
C TYR A 32 -16.84 2.37 -5.37
N ALA A 33 -17.72 2.46 -6.37
CA ALA A 33 -18.68 1.39 -6.67
C ALA A 33 -17.94 0.04 -6.83
N ASN A 34 -18.46 -1.00 -6.17
CA ASN A 34 -17.87 -2.37 -6.16
C ASN A 34 -16.37 -2.38 -5.78
N TRP A 35 -15.95 -1.45 -4.90
CA TRP A 35 -14.54 -1.21 -4.60
C TRP A 35 -13.79 -2.48 -4.12
N GLN A 36 -14.39 -3.24 -3.21
CA GLN A 36 -13.80 -4.48 -2.73
C GLN A 36 -13.54 -5.46 -3.87
N GLU A 37 -14.56 -5.78 -4.66
CA GLU A 37 -14.46 -6.74 -5.77
C GLU A 37 -13.41 -6.30 -6.79
N ARG A 38 -13.40 -4.99 -7.14
CA ARG A 38 -12.42 -4.41 -8.07
C ARG A 38 -10.98 -4.56 -7.55
N ASN A 39 -10.75 -4.33 -6.26
CA ASN A 39 -9.43 -4.43 -5.64
C ASN A 39 -8.97 -5.87 -5.50
N GLU A 40 -9.85 -6.79 -5.09
CA GLU A 40 -9.55 -8.22 -5.01
C GLU A 40 -9.20 -8.79 -6.39
N LYS A 41 -9.99 -8.43 -7.42
CA LYS A 41 -9.70 -8.84 -8.78
C LYS A 41 -8.39 -8.26 -9.30
N ALA A 42 -8.13 -6.97 -9.08
CA ALA A 42 -6.90 -6.32 -9.53
C ALA A 42 -5.66 -6.95 -8.89
N PHE A 43 -5.74 -7.32 -7.61
CA PHE A 43 -4.65 -8.03 -6.95
C PHE A 43 -4.48 -9.45 -7.51
N ALA A 44 -5.56 -10.20 -7.69
CA ALA A 44 -5.51 -11.56 -8.26
C ALA A 44 -4.92 -11.56 -9.67
N ASP A 45 -5.34 -10.62 -10.52
CA ASP A 45 -4.80 -10.47 -11.88
C ASP A 45 -3.29 -10.13 -11.85
N THR A 46 -2.88 -9.21 -10.94
CA THR A 46 -1.46 -8.83 -10.78
C THR A 46 -0.61 -10.01 -10.31
N LEU A 47 -1.12 -10.79 -9.35
CA LEU A 47 -0.44 -11.97 -8.83
C LEU A 47 -0.30 -13.06 -9.91
N ALA A 48 -1.37 -13.31 -10.66
CA ALA A 48 -1.35 -14.28 -11.77
C ALA A 48 -0.33 -13.86 -12.84
N TYR A 49 -0.33 -12.57 -13.21
CA TYR A 49 0.65 -12.02 -14.15
C TYR A 49 2.09 -12.19 -13.65
N ALA A 50 2.37 -11.83 -12.40
CA ALA A 50 3.70 -11.97 -11.82
C ALA A 50 4.18 -13.43 -11.81
N ARG A 51 3.31 -14.37 -11.41
CA ARG A 51 3.61 -15.81 -11.46
C ARG A 51 3.94 -16.30 -12.85
N GLN A 52 3.22 -15.79 -13.86
CA GLN A 52 3.49 -16.11 -15.27
C GLN A 52 4.85 -15.55 -15.72
N GLN A 53 5.19 -14.30 -15.35
CA GLN A 53 6.50 -13.72 -15.68
C GLN A 53 7.64 -14.52 -15.04
N ILE A 54 7.50 -14.91 -13.78
CA ILE A 54 8.49 -15.74 -13.07
C ILE A 54 8.63 -17.09 -13.74
N ALA A 55 7.53 -17.74 -14.12
CA ALA A 55 7.55 -19.02 -14.85
C ALA A 55 8.22 -18.92 -16.23
N ASN A 56 8.15 -17.74 -16.87
CA ASN A 56 8.84 -17.43 -18.12
C ASN A 56 10.31 -17.01 -17.92
N GLY A 57 10.85 -17.07 -16.68
CA GLY A 57 12.25 -16.79 -16.39
C GLY A 57 12.56 -15.32 -16.12
N SER A 58 11.56 -14.47 -15.91
CA SER A 58 11.79 -13.07 -15.52
C SER A 58 12.36 -12.99 -14.09
N ASP A 59 13.41 -12.22 -13.90
CA ASP A 59 14.00 -11.89 -12.61
C ASP A 59 13.56 -10.50 -12.08
N GLU A 60 12.70 -9.81 -12.84
CA GLU A 60 12.12 -8.52 -12.46
C GLU A 60 10.86 -8.67 -11.60
N TRP A 61 10.24 -9.86 -11.59
CA TRP A 61 9.04 -10.11 -10.82
C TRP A 61 9.32 -11.04 -9.65
N LYS A 62 8.68 -10.72 -8.50
CA LYS A 62 8.76 -11.54 -7.29
C LYS A 62 7.37 -11.64 -6.66
N VAL A 63 7.11 -12.80 -6.04
CA VAL A 63 5.95 -13.05 -5.17
C VAL A 63 6.51 -13.43 -3.81
N ILE A 64 6.31 -12.59 -2.81
CA ILE A 64 6.99 -12.70 -1.50
C ILE A 64 5.92 -12.92 -0.44
N LEU A 65 6.05 -14.02 0.32
CA LEU A 65 5.19 -14.32 1.45
C LEU A 65 5.34 -13.24 2.53
N ASN A 66 4.23 -12.85 3.16
CA ASN A 66 4.22 -11.93 4.30
C ASN A 66 5.29 -12.34 5.33
N TRP A 67 6.07 -11.38 5.77
CA TRP A 67 7.18 -11.56 6.70
C TRP A 67 6.78 -12.31 7.98
N SER A 68 5.57 -12.06 8.51
CA SER A 68 5.09 -12.69 9.73
C SER A 68 4.75 -14.19 9.56
N LEU A 69 4.57 -14.65 8.33
CA LEU A 69 4.29 -16.04 7.98
C LEU A 69 5.55 -16.81 7.56
N GLN A 70 6.66 -16.11 7.34
CA GLN A 70 7.94 -16.74 7.05
C GLN A 70 8.49 -17.45 8.29
N ASN A 71 9.21 -18.52 8.09
CA ASN A 71 9.85 -19.31 9.16
C ASN A 71 8.88 -19.95 10.18
N GLN A 72 7.63 -20.15 9.84
CA GLN A 72 6.70 -20.91 10.65
C GLN A 72 7.09 -22.39 10.67
N THR A 73 7.04 -23.01 11.87
CA THR A 73 7.27 -24.44 11.99
C THR A 73 5.96 -25.20 11.68
N PRO A 74 5.97 -26.14 10.73
CA PRO A 74 4.81 -26.96 10.44
C PRO A 74 4.35 -27.73 11.68
N ASN A 75 3.05 -27.78 11.90
CA ASN A 75 2.43 -28.60 12.94
C ASN A 75 2.55 -30.10 12.59
N LYS A 76 2.43 -30.95 13.61
CA LYS A 76 2.27 -32.39 13.43
C LYS A 76 0.81 -32.78 13.60
N ASP A 77 0.35 -33.73 12.79
CA ASP A 77 -0.94 -34.36 12.97
C ASP A 77 -0.97 -35.34 14.16
N ALA A 78 -2.12 -35.93 14.45
CA ALA A 78 -2.29 -36.89 15.54
C ALA A 78 -1.43 -38.17 15.36
N ASN A 79 -0.92 -38.44 14.16
CA ASN A 79 -0.05 -39.57 13.83
C ASN A 79 1.44 -39.20 13.83
N GLY A 80 1.78 -37.93 14.14
CA GLY A 80 3.15 -37.42 14.15
C GLY A 80 3.68 -37.00 12.77
N ASN A 81 2.86 -37.00 11.71
CA ASN A 81 3.26 -36.56 10.38
C ASN A 81 3.29 -35.04 10.31
N THR A 82 4.22 -34.49 9.56
CA THR A 82 4.31 -33.06 9.33
C THR A 82 3.17 -32.60 8.41
N VAL A 83 2.37 -31.64 8.88
CA VAL A 83 1.31 -30.99 8.08
C VAL A 83 1.94 -29.82 7.32
N SER A 84 1.91 -29.89 5.98
CA SER A 84 2.43 -28.81 5.14
C SER A 84 1.69 -27.49 5.41
N LEU A 85 2.44 -26.41 5.55
CA LEU A 85 1.89 -25.07 5.62
C LEU A 85 1.33 -24.69 4.25
N THR A 86 0.09 -24.17 4.25
CA THR A 86 -0.56 -23.63 3.04
C THR A 86 -0.89 -22.17 3.27
N TYR A 87 -0.62 -21.34 2.28
CA TYR A 87 -0.84 -19.91 2.33
C TYR A 87 -1.83 -19.50 1.23
N LYS A 88 -2.64 -18.48 1.53
CA LYS A 88 -3.60 -17.92 0.59
C LYS A 88 -2.89 -16.89 -0.32
N ASP A 89 -3.46 -16.62 -1.46
CA ASP A 89 -2.94 -15.59 -2.38
C ASP A 89 -2.79 -14.22 -1.73
N VAL A 90 -3.69 -13.87 -0.80
CA VAL A 90 -3.65 -12.62 -0.04
C VAL A 90 -2.57 -12.56 1.04
N ASP A 91 -1.85 -13.66 1.28
CA ASP A 91 -0.72 -13.71 2.22
C ASP A 91 0.60 -13.27 1.57
N TYR A 92 0.56 -12.91 0.28
CA TYR A 92 1.74 -12.49 -0.49
C TYR A 92 1.63 -11.04 -0.92
N ILE A 93 2.81 -10.41 -1.06
CA ILE A 93 2.95 -9.19 -1.88
C ILE A 93 3.47 -9.58 -3.26
N VAL A 94 3.14 -8.76 -4.25
CA VAL A 94 3.73 -8.84 -5.59
C VAL A 94 4.68 -7.68 -5.77
N VAL A 95 5.84 -7.96 -6.33
CA VAL A 95 6.90 -6.97 -6.56
C VAL A 95 7.29 -6.97 -8.04
N HIS A 96 7.35 -5.78 -8.64
CA HIS A 96 8.04 -5.53 -9.89
C HIS A 96 9.30 -4.72 -9.58
N VAL A 97 10.45 -5.30 -9.82
CA VAL A 97 11.77 -4.67 -9.61
C VAL A 97 11.99 -3.68 -10.75
N LEU A 98 12.02 -2.39 -10.43
CA LEU A 98 12.26 -1.31 -11.39
C LEU A 98 13.76 -1.04 -11.56
N ASP A 99 14.48 -1.03 -10.42
CA ASP A 99 15.94 -0.89 -10.40
C ASP A 99 16.51 -1.85 -9.34
N LYS A 100 17.65 -2.48 -9.63
CA LYS A 100 18.38 -3.35 -8.69
C LYS A 100 19.46 -2.55 -7.99
N GLY A 101 19.38 -2.49 -6.66
CA GLY A 101 20.41 -1.91 -5.81
C GLY A 101 21.69 -2.77 -5.78
N LYS A 102 22.76 -2.16 -5.30
CA LYS A 102 24.06 -2.83 -5.14
C LYS A 102 24.46 -3.02 -3.68
N GLY A 103 23.67 -2.49 -2.75
CA GLY A 103 23.95 -2.60 -1.33
C GLY A 103 23.86 -4.04 -0.83
N SER A 104 24.62 -4.35 0.19
CA SER A 104 24.64 -5.66 0.82
C SER A 104 23.69 -5.72 2.04
N GLY A 105 23.00 -6.86 2.21
CA GLY A 105 22.08 -7.06 3.32
C GLY A 105 20.75 -6.34 3.12
N CYS A 106 19.80 -6.64 4.01
CA CYS A 106 18.46 -6.06 4.03
C CYS A 106 18.18 -5.47 5.42
N PRO A 107 17.24 -4.50 5.54
CA PRO A 107 16.75 -4.08 6.85
C PRO A 107 16.23 -5.26 7.67
N MET A 108 16.30 -5.13 8.98
CA MET A 108 15.63 -6.03 9.94
C MET A 108 14.35 -5.37 10.46
N TYR A 109 13.46 -6.17 11.01
CA TYR A 109 12.20 -5.70 11.61
C TYR A 109 12.37 -4.60 12.67
N THR A 110 13.52 -4.62 13.39
CA THR A 110 13.86 -3.64 14.44
C THR A 110 14.62 -2.43 13.95
N ASP A 111 14.93 -2.37 12.66
CA ASP A 111 15.69 -1.26 12.07
C ASP A 111 14.78 -0.06 11.78
N SER A 112 15.40 1.10 11.60
CA SER A 112 14.77 2.25 10.94
C SER A 112 15.32 2.38 9.53
N VAL A 113 14.50 2.82 8.60
CA VAL A 113 14.86 2.97 7.18
C VAL A 113 14.70 4.42 6.73
N LYS A 114 15.49 4.81 5.74
CA LYS A 114 15.22 5.97 4.89
C LYS A 114 14.79 5.47 3.53
N VAL A 115 13.64 5.94 3.08
CA VAL A 115 13.06 5.56 1.78
C VAL A 115 12.54 6.79 1.06
N SER A 116 12.58 6.75 -0.27
CA SER A 116 11.70 7.57 -1.10
C SER A 116 10.56 6.68 -1.56
N ASP A 117 9.32 7.16 -1.41
CA ASP A 117 8.16 6.34 -1.71
C ASP A 117 7.00 7.15 -2.32
N ARG A 118 6.11 6.44 -2.99
CA ARG A 118 4.86 6.98 -3.51
C ARG A 118 3.77 5.90 -3.49
N GLY A 119 2.77 6.12 -2.63
CA GLY A 119 1.62 5.25 -2.46
C GLY A 119 0.43 5.66 -3.33
N ARG A 120 -0.18 4.70 -4.03
CA ARG A 120 -1.36 4.88 -4.87
C ARG A 120 -2.41 3.82 -4.58
N MET A 121 -3.67 4.22 -4.67
CA MET A 121 -4.81 3.31 -4.73
C MET A 121 -5.01 2.75 -6.15
N LEU A 122 -5.96 1.84 -6.31
CA LEU A 122 -6.43 1.40 -7.62
C LEU A 122 -7.02 2.58 -8.41
N GLY A 123 -6.92 2.53 -9.74
CA GLY A 123 -7.46 3.56 -10.61
C GLY A 123 -8.98 3.67 -10.54
N THR A 124 -9.47 4.92 -10.66
CA THR A 124 -10.88 5.30 -10.76
C THR A 124 -11.07 6.17 -11.99
N ASP A 125 -12.31 6.54 -12.29
CA ASP A 125 -12.60 7.40 -13.45
C ASP A 125 -11.95 8.78 -13.30
N THR A 126 -11.99 9.37 -12.09
CA THR A 126 -11.34 10.66 -11.79
C THR A 126 -9.82 10.55 -11.71
N TYR A 127 -9.32 9.42 -11.21
CA TYR A 127 -7.88 9.15 -11.05
C TYR A 127 -7.46 7.88 -11.79
N PRO A 128 -7.36 7.86 -13.12
CA PRO A 128 -7.06 6.64 -13.89
C PRO A 128 -5.75 5.96 -13.49
N ALA A 129 -4.74 6.73 -13.06
CA ALA A 129 -3.47 6.22 -12.56
C ALA A 129 -3.50 5.81 -11.07
N GLY A 130 -4.66 5.96 -10.41
CA GLY A 130 -4.83 5.81 -8.98
C GLY A 130 -4.52 7.08 -8.18
N TYR A 131 -5.35 7.39 -7.20
CA TYR A 131 -5.14 8.54 -6.30
C TYR A 131 -3.84 8.34 -5.51
N VAL A 132 -2.99 9.37 -5.49
CA VAL A 132 -1.75 9.39 -4.69
C VAL A 132 -2.12 9.85 -3.29
N PHE A 133 -2.00 8.96 -2.31
CA PHE A 133 -2.32 9.27 -0.92
C PHE A 133 -1.06 9.58 -0.08
N ASP A 134 0.11 9.15 -0.54
CA ASP A 134 1.39 9.40 0.11
C ASP A 134 2.50 9.53 -0.93
N LYS A 135 3.45 10.45 -0.72
CA LYS A 135 4.59 10.64 -1.62
C LYS A 135 5.71 11.44 -0.98
N THR A 136 6.93 11.09 -1.34
CA THR A 136 8.15 11.86 -1.07
C THR A 136 8.72 12.48 -2.35
N PHE A 137 8.20 12.13 -3.53
CA PHE A 137 8.62 12.69 -4.82
C PHE A 137 7.44 12.78 -5.81
N ASP A 138 7.55 13.68 -6.78
CA ASP A 138 6.60 13.87 -7.88
C ASP A 138 7.20 13.38 -9.22
N GLY A 139 6.33 13.07 -10.17
CA GLY A 139 6.75 12.64 -11.52
C GLY A 139 7.51 11.31 -11.52
N THR A 140 8.57 11.25 -12.31
CA THR A 140 9.52 10.13 -12.33
C THR A 140 10.49 10.27 -11.17
N TYR A 141 10.82 9.16 -10.49
CA TYR A 141 11.81 9.19 -9.43
C TYR A 141 13.16 9.66 -9.93
N ASP A 142 13.73 10.62 -9.23
CA ASP A 142 15.09 11.14 -9.45
C ASP A 142 15.78 11.29 -8.08
N LYS A 143 16.84 10.53 -7.87
CA LYS A 143 17.61 10.49 -6.62
C LYS A 143 18.10 11.88 -6.17
N THR A 144 18.30 12.80 -7.10
CA THR A 144 18.85 14.13 -6.79
C THR A 144 17.80 15.10 -6.26
N THR A 145 16.53 14.85 -6.53
CA THR A 145 15.40 15.73 -6.18
C THR A 145 14.39 15.09 -5.24
N ALA A 146 14.36 13.75 -5.17
CA ALA A 146 13.44 13.03 -4.28
C ALA A 146 13.82 13.28 -2.82
N GLN A 147 12.79 13.50 -2.00
CA GLN A 147 12.96 13.56 -0.55
C GLN A 147 12.95 12.12 0.00
N VAL A 148 13.52 11.96 1.19
CA VAL A 148 13.49 10.70 1.94
C VAL A 148 12.68 10.87 3.22
N ALA A 149 11.81 9.91 3.48
CA ALA A 149 11.12 9.75 4.76
C ALA A 149 11.88 8.73 5.62
N THR A 150 11.76 8.87 6.94
CA THR A 150 12.34 7.93 7.89
C THR A 150 11.23 7.18 8.62
N TYR A 151 11.27 5.86 8.55
CA TYR A 151 10.29 4.99 9.18
C TYR A 151 10.96 3.94 10.06
N ALA A 152 10.30 3.57 11.16
CA ALA A 152 10.61 2.32 11.86
C ALA A 152 9.95 1.17 11.09
N VAL A 153 10.72 0.14 10.72
CA VAL A 153 10.20 -0.99 9.91
C VAL A 153 8.99 -1.65 10.58
N ASN A 154 9.03 -1.80 11.89
CA ASN A 154 7.96 -2.41 12.70
C ASN A 154 6.72 -1.49 12.91
N GLY A 155 6.73 -0.28 12.40
CA GLY A 155 5.61 0.66 12.47
C GLY A 155 4.81 0.75 11.18
N LEU A 156 5.18 -0.03 10.15
CA LEU A 156 4.56 0.00 8.83
C LEU A 156 3.55 -1.15 8.65
N VAL A 157 2.70 -1.03 7.65
CA VAL A 157 1.80 -2.13 7.27
C VAL A 157 2.58 -3.34 6.79
N ASP A 158 2.04 -4.54 7.00
CA ASP A 158 2.73 -5.81 6.76
C ASP A 158 3.31 -5.94 5.34
N GLY A 159 2.57 -5.48 4.33
CA GLY A 159 3.05 -5.52 2.95
C GLY A 159 4.28 -4.65 2.71
N PHE A 160 4.32 -3.45 3.30
CA PHE A 160 5.48 -2.55 3.19
C PHE A 160 6.68 -3.10 3.98
N THR A 161 6.44 -3.58 5.21
CA THR A 161 7.45 -4.28 6.03
C THR A 161 8.03 -5.47 5.27
N THR A 162 7.18 -6.31 4.65
CA THR A 162 7.62 -7.47 3.85
C THR A 162 8.55 -7.04 2.72
N ALA A 163 8.23 -5.95 2.01
CA ALA A 163 9.09 -5.44 0.96
C ALA A 163 10.46 -5.02 1.51
N LEU A 164 10.48 -4.18 2.55
CA LEU A 164 11.72 -3.66 3.14
C LEU A 164 12.66 -4.75 3.65
N LEU A 165 12.13 -5.80 4.27
CA LEU A 165 12.93 -6.93 4.77
C LEU A 165 13.59 -7.75 3.65
N ASN A 166 13.22 -7.50 2.40
CA ASN A 166 13.74 -8.18 1.21
C ASN A 166 14.46 -7.23 0.24
N MET A 167 14.45 -5.92 0.49
CA MET A 167 15.12 -4.92 -0.34
C MET A 167 16.58 -4.72 0.06
N HIS A 168 17.42 -4.50 -0.95
CA HIS A 168 18.79 -4.02 -0.77
C HIS A 168 18.85 -2.50 -0.97
N ILE A 169 19.84 -1.85 -0.38
CA ILE A 169 20.04 -0.41 -0.59
C ILE A 169 20.23 -0.12 -2.08
N GLY A 170 19.49 0.85 -2.58
CA GLY A 170 19.43 1.23 -3.98
C GLY A 170 18.38 0.47 -4.80
N ASP A 171 17.72 -0.54 -4.24
CA ASP A 171 16.57 -1.16 -4.89
C ASP A 171 15.43 -0.13 -5.05
N ARG A 172 14.78 -0.17 -6.22
CA ARG A 172 13.54 0.55 -6.51
C ARG A 172 12.51 -0.46 -6.97
N TRP A 173 11.46 -0.61 -6.21
CA TRP A 173 10.42 -1.61 -6.42
C TRP A 173 9.05 -0.97 -6.56
N MET A 174 8.23 -1.51 -7.46
CA MET A 174 6.79 -1.33 -7.42
C MET A 174 6.20 -2.50 -6.65
N VAL A 175 5.62 -2.21 -5.49
CA VAL A 175 5.05 -3.20 -4.58
C VAL A 175 3.54 -3.12 -4.63
N TYR A 176 2.90 -4.24 -4.90
CA TYR A 176 1.45 -4.41 -4.88
C TYR A 176 1.09 -5.23 -3.65
N MET A 177 0.27 -4.69 -2.80
CA MET A 177 -0.16 -5.37 -1.58
C MET A 177 -1.68 -5.43 -1.49
N PRO A 178 -2.27 -6.60 -1.18
CA PRO A 178 -3.69 -6.71 -0.96
C PRO A 178 -4.07 -5.96 0.31
N TYR A 179 -5.35 -5.60 0.48
CA TYR A 179 -5.80 -4.84 1.64
C TYR A 179 -5.51 -5.54 2.96
N GLN A 180 -5.46 -6.89 2.99
CA GLN A 180 -5.12 -7.68 4.18
C GLN A 180 -3.71 -7.38 4.72
N LEU A 181 -2.79 -7.03 3.83
CA LEU A 181 -1.41 -6.65 4.18
C LEU A 181 -1.20 -5.13 4.18
N ALA A 182 -2.28 -4.35 4.06
CA ALA A 182 -2.32 -2.89 4.07
C ALA A 182 -3.22 -2.39 5.22
N TYR A 183 -4.27 -1.62 4.92
CA TYR A 183 -5.13 -1.02 5.96
C TYR A 183 -6.39 -1.84 6.27
N GLY A 184 -6.58 -3.00 5.63
CA GLY A 184 -7.64 -3.95 5.98
C GLY A 184 -9.04 -3.54 5.52
N THR A 185 -10.01 -3.97 6.32
CA THR A 185 -11.44 -3.89 6.00
C THR A 185 -12.15 -2.70 6.65
N THR A 186 -11.43 -1.85 7.37
CA THR A 186 -12.01 -0.71 8.10
C THR A 186 -11.34 0.58 7.63
N GLN A 187 -12.15 1.53 7.18
CA GLN A 187 -11.66 2.87 6.90
C GLN A 187 -11.57 3.65 8.20
N SER A 188 -10.41 4.26 8.49
CA SER A 188 -10.28 5.24 9.56
C SER A 188 -10.94 6.55 9.13
N SER A 189 -11.63 7.24 10.05
CA SER A 189 -12.24 8.55 9.80
C SER A 189 -11.24 9.65 9.37
N SER A 190 -9.95 9.44 9.66
CA SER A 190 -8.85 10.33 9.26
C SER A 190 -8.14 9.90 7.97
N SER A 191 -8.52 8.77 7.38
CA SER A 191 -7.89 8.22 6.17
C SER A 191 -8.68 8.55 4.92
N THR A 192 -7.98 8.95 3.86
CA THR A 192 -8.54 9.08 2.51
C THR A 192 -8.60 7.75 1.77
N ILE A 193 -8.08 6.67 2.37
CA ILE A 193 -8.03 5.34 1.77
C ILE A 193 -9.28 4.58 2.19
N PRO A 194 -10.18 4.20 1.25
CA PRO A 194 -11.33 3.37 1.56
C PRO A 194 -10.92 1.99 2.11
N ALA A 195 -11.79 1.37 2.88
CA ALA A 195 -11.66 -0.03 3.25
C ALA A 195 -11.50 -0.93 2.01
N TYR A 196 -10.85 -2.07 2.14
CA TYR A 196 -10.61 -3.03 1.05
C TYR A 196 -9.72 -2.51 -0.08
N SER A 197 -8.92 -1.46 0.14
CA SER A 197 -8.03 -0.92 -0.88
C SER A 197 -6.76 -1.76 -1.02
N MET A 198 -6.55 -2.35 -2.19
CA MET A 198 -5.24 -2.78 -2.64
C MET A 198 -4.36 -1.55 -2.83
N LEU A 199 -3.14 -1.58 -2.34
CA LEU A 199 -2.20 -0.47 -2.47
C LEU A 199 -1.05 -0.82 -3.40
N ARG A 200 -0.57 0.21 -4.11
CA ARG A 200 0.65 0.16 -4.91
C ARG A 200 1.63 1.17 -4.37
N PHE A 201 2.80 0.72 -3.98
CA PHE A 201 3.88 1.59 -3.55
C PHE A 201 5.08 1.47 -4.48
N GLU A 202 5.54 2.59 -5.00
CA GLU A 202 6.89 2.70 -5.55
C GLU A 202 7.80 3.03 -4.38
N ILE A 203 8.75 2.15 -4.06
CA ILE A 203 9.64 2.26 -2.90
C ILE A 203 11.08 2.23 -3.38
N VAL A 204 11.88 3.18 -2.90
CA VAL A 204 13.34 3.19 -3.09
C VAL A 204 13.99 3.15 -1.71
N LEU A 205 14.77 2.12 -1.42
CA LEU A 205 15.50 2.01 -0.17
C LEU A 205 16.82 2.78 -0.27
N ASP A 206 16.94 3.89 0.48
CA ASP A 206 18.15 4.70 0.52
C ASP A 206 19.17 4.17 1.54
N SER A 207 18.71 3.89 2.75
CA SER A 207 19.59 3.42 3.84
C SER A 207 18.76 2.83 4.97
N TYR A 208 19.44 2.12 5.89
CA TYR A 208 18.81 1.66 7.12
C TYR A 208 19.73 1.83 8.33
N TYR A 209 19.10 2.08 9.48
CA TYR A 209 19.77 2.25 10.76
C TYR A 209 19.59 1.01 11.62
N ARG A 210 20.70 0.41 12.04
CA ARG A 210 20.72 -0.78 12.89
C ARG A 210 21.35 -0.48 14.23
N ILE A 211 20.64 -0.80 15.30
CA ILE A 211 21.14 -0.67 16.68
C ILE A 211 22.15 -1.79 16.96
N GLY A 212 23.27 -1.43 17.59
CA GLY A 212 24.26 -2.39 18.08
C GLY A 212 25.30 -2.86 17.06
N GLN A 213 25.30 -2.33 15.83
CA GLN A 213 26.41 -2.50 14.91
C GLN A 213 27.48 -1.43 15.15
N VAL A 214 28.70 -1.87 15.40
CA VAL A 214 29.89 -1.00 15.44
C VAL A 214 30.55 -1.06 14.07
N VAL A 215 30.68 0.10 13.41
CA VAL A 215 31.47 0.17 12.18
C VAL A 215 32.93 -0.05 12.55
N PRO A 216 33.65 -1.04 11.94
CA PRO A 216 35.08 -1.21 12.16
C PRO A 216 35.81 0.11 11.85
N GLY A 217 36.57 0.60 12.83
CA GLY A 217 37.34 1.84 12.71
C GLY A 217 36.69 3.11 13.28
N SER A 218 35.43 3.07 13.72
CA SER A 218 34.85 4.19 14.44
C SER A 218 35.25 4.21 15.92
N ARG A 219 35.64 5.39 16.46
CA ARG A 219 35.99 5.61 17.87
C ARG A 219 34.79 5.54 18.83
N ALA A 220 33.68 4.98 18.44
CA ALA A 220 32.43 4.95 19.21
C ALA A 220 32.35 3.73 20.16
N VAL A 221 33.40 3.48 20.95
CA VAL A 221 33.33 2.58 22.11
C VAL A 221 33.54 3.44 23.34
N GLU A 222 32.65 4.38 23.61
CA GLU A 222 32.47 4.92 24.94
C GLU A 222 31.29 4.25 25.63
N ALA A 223 31.64 3.48 26.64
CA ALA A 223 30.85 2.97 27.75
C ALA A 223 29.31 3.09 27.63
N GLY A 224 28.64 2.01 27.33
CA GLY A 224 27.24 1.75 27.78
C GLY A 224 26.10 2.27 26.90
N LYS A 225 26.32 3.00 25.83
CA LYS A 225 25.25 3.38 24.87
C LYS A 225 25.29 2.46 23.67
N LYS A 226 24.22 1.70 23.43
CA LYS A 226 24.00 0.97 22.18
C LYS A 226 23.82 2.02 21.07
N GLN A 227 24.91 2.45 20.47
CA GLN A 227 24.90 3.38 19.35
C GLN A 227 24.65 2.56 18.08
N GLY A 228 23.65 2.92 17.31
CA GLY A 228 23.40 2.31 16.02
C GLY A 228 24.11 3.09 14.90
N THR A 229 24.08 2.54 13.70
CA THR A 229 24.73 3.10 12.52
C THR A 229 23.79 3.09 11.33
N TRP A 230 23.81 4.15 10.52
CA TRP A 230 23.20 4.15 9.21
C TRP A 230 24.08 3.37 8.24
N ILE A 231 23.49 2.40 7.57
CA ILE A 231 24.11 1.60 6.51
C ILE A 231 23.60 2.19 5.19
N THR A 232 24.54 2.61 4.33
CA THR A 232 24.26 3.38 3.10
C THR A 232 24.77 2.69 1.83
N GLU A 233 25.48 1.54 1.97
CA GLU A 233 26.08 0.77 0.87
C GLU A 233 25.98 -0.74 1.13
#